data_b624363db715e1fef3350eba3df97efc
#
_entry.id   b624363db715e1fef3350eba3df97efc
#
_cell.length_a   1.000
_cell.length_b   1.000
_cell.length_c   1.000
_cell.angle_alpha   90.00
_cell.angle_beta   90.00
_cell.angle_gamma   90.00
#
_symmetry.space_group_name_H-M   'P 1'
#
loop_
_entity.id
_entity.type
_entity.pdbx_description
1 polymer ?
#
loop_
_entity_poly.entity_id
_entity_poly.type
_entity_poly.pdbx_seq_one_letter_code
_entity_poly.pdbx_strand_id
1 'polypeptide(L)'
;DCSACILTPKMVDCAQSDKIDILSYSEVEDVKGFVGNFTVKIRKKARFVDETKCTGCKICMEKCPSKKGLNEFNMNLNNRTAIYIPFAQAIPNVAVIDPAQCIKLKTGKCGICQKFCGAGAINYEMKDELIERQYGAIVVATGFKPIALDAFNEYGYSDNKDVITSLELERLMNAAGPTNGVLLRPSDGTHPKVITFIQCVGSRDTSGCGKPYCSKICCMYTAKHAMLIREKYPDAEVHVFYIDVRTPGKNYD
;
A
#
# COMPACT_ATOMS: atom_id res chain seq x y z
N ASP A 1 -3.34 13.25 2.50
CA ASP A 1 -2.09 13.60 3.17
C ASP A 1 -0.94 12.81 2.61
N CYS A 2 0.20 13.45 2.41
CA CYS A 2 1.41 12.73 2.01
C CYS A 2 1.88 11.86 3.17
N SER A 3 1.76 10.54 3.03
CA SER A 3 2.17 9.56 4.05
C SER A 3 3.65 9.72 4.43
N ALA A 4 4.51 10.15 3.49
CA ALA A 4 5.92 10.38 3.75
C ALA A 4 6.19 11.49 4.78
N CYS A 5 5.43 12.59 4.75
CA CYS A 5 5.69 13.74 5.62
C CYS A 5 4.93 13.68 6.95
N ILE A 6 3.73 13.10 6.96
CA ILE A 6 2.84 13.11 8.13
C ILE A 6 2.88 11.78 8.89
N LEU A 7 2.82 10.67 8.17
CA LEU A 7 2.74 9.34 8.79
C LEU A 7 4.11 8.80 9.20
N THR A 8 5.15 9.03 8.40
CA THR A 8 6.49 8.48 8.67
C THR A 8 7.04 8.89 10.04
N PRO A 9 7.00 10.16 10.49
CA PRO A 9 7.44 10.51 11.84
C PRO A 9 6.70 9.71 12.93
N LYS A 10 5.38 9.56 12.82
CA LYS A 10 4.58 8.77 13.77
C LYS A 10 4.93 7.29 13.75
N MET A 11 5.24 6.72 12.59
CA MET A 11 5.71 5.34 12.47
C MET A 11 7.07 5.16 13.13
N VAL A 12 7.97 6.12 12.98
CA VAL A 12 9.30 6.12 13.67
C VAL A 12 9.12 6.20 15.17
N ASP A 13 8.27 7.11 15.68
CA ASP A 13 7.97 7.24 17.10
C ASP A 13 7.46 5.91 17.70
N CYS A 14 6.55 5.24 16.97
CA CYS A 14 6.08 3.92 17.38
C CYS A 14 7.20 2.88 17.41
N ALA A 15 8.09 2.88 16.43
CA ALA A 15 9.19 1.91 16.34
C ALA A 15 10.30 2.14 17.37
N GLN A 16 10.44 3.37 17.86
CA GLN A 16 11.44 3.74 18.87
C GLN A 16 10.92 3.60 20.31
N SER A 17 9.63 3.35 20.48
CA SER A 17 9.03 3.21 21.81
C SER A 17 9.30 1.83 22.39
N ASP A 18 9.91 1.76 23.57
CA ASP A 18 10.13 0.52 24.33
C ASP A 18 8.82 -0.17 24.79
N LYS A 19 7.69 0.54 24.67
CA LYS A 19 6.36 0.03 25.08
C LYS A 19 5.53 -0.48 23.93
N ILE A 20 6.03 -0.40 22.68
CA ILE A 20 5.32 -0.81 21.47
C ILE A 20 6.09 -1.91 20.77
N ASP A 21 5.47 -3.07 20.63
CA ASP A 21 6.02 -4.20 19.91
C ASP A 21 5.35 -4.30 18.52
N ILE A 22 6.11 -4.05 17.45
CA ILE A 22 5.61 -4.05 16.07
C ILE A 22 5.85 -5.43 15.47
N LEU A 23 4.78 -6.20 15.25
CA LEU A 23 4.81 -7.47 14.56
C LEU A 23 4.53 -7.24 13.06
N SER A 24 5.53 -6.77 12.32
CA SER A 24 5.40 -6.54 10.88
C SER A 24 5.38 -7.87 10.10
N TYR A 25 4.76 -7.85 8.91
CA TYR A 25 4.61 -9.04 8.05
C TYR A 25 3.90 -10.21 8.76
N SER A 26 2.90 -9.87 9.57
CA SER A 26 2.15 -10.80 10.41
C SER A 26 0.66 -10.68 10.18
N GLU A 27 -0.08 -11.75 10.47
CA GLU A 27 -1.54 -11.81 10.36
C GLU A 27 -2.13 -12.35 11.66
N VAL A 28 -3.26 -11.78 12.09
CA VAL A 28 -4.05 -12.35 13.19
C VAL A 28 -4.88 -13.48 12.62
N GLU A 29 -4.69 -14.70 13.15
CA GLU A 29 -5.43 -15.90 12.73
C GLU A 29 -6.68 -16.16 13.54
N ASP A 30 -6.60 -15.94 14.86
CA ASP A 30 -7.70 -16.25 15.77
C ASP A 30 -7.68 -15.30 16.97
N VAL A 31 -8.86 -14.98 17.46
CA VAL A 31 -9.08 -14.17 18.67
C VAL A 31 -10.11 -14.84 19.54
N LYS A 32 -9.76 -15.14 20.78
CA LYS A 32 -10.64 -15.73 21.78
C LYS A 32 -10.66 -14.90 23.05
N GLY A 33 -11.71 -15.07 23.85
CA GLY A 33 -11.84 -14.40 25.12
C GLY A 33 -12.80 -13.22 25.12
N PHE A 34 -12.61 -12.29 26.03
CA PHE A 34 -13.49 -11.14 26.29
C PHE A 34 -12.71 -9.94 26.75
N VAL A 35 -13.31 -8.78 26.87
CA VAL A 35 -12.69 -7.54 27.33
C VAL A 35 -11.96 -7.76 28.66
N GLY A 36 -10.69 -7.42 28.68
CA GLY A 36 -9.76 -7.66 29.79
C GLY A 36 -8.95 -8.96 29.67
N ASN A 37 -9.36 -9.91 28.83
CA ASN A 37 -8.70 -11.22 28.71
C ASN A 37 -8.87 -11.84 27.32
N PHE A 38 -8.21 -11.24 26.33
CA PHE A 38 -8.15 -11.77 24.97
C PHE A 38 -6.91 -12.63 24.76
N THR A 39 -7.07 -13.79 24.15
CA THR A 39 -5.97 -14.61 23.61
C THR A 39 -5.96 -14.49 22.11
N VAL A 40 -4.85 -14.01 21.55
CA VAL A 40 -4.70 -13.73 20.12
C VAL A 40 -3.62 -14.63 19.54
N LYS A 41 -3.97 -15.39 18.50
CA LYS A 41 -3.03 -16.15 17.68
C LYS A 41 -2.58 -15.32 16.48
N ILE A 42 -1.27 -15.18 16.35
CA ILE A 42 -0.63 -14.36 15.33
C ILE A 42 0.31 -15.23 14.53
N ARG A 43 0.15 -15.27 13.21
CA ARG A 43 1.11 -15.87 12.29
C ARG A 43 2.11 -14.80 11.86
N LYS A 44 3.35 -14.90 12.29
CA LYS A 44 4.47 -14.15 11.74
C LYS A 44 4.99 -14.90 10.52
N LYS A 45 4.77 -14.34 9.32
CA LYS A 45 5.13 -14.98 8.06
C LYS A 45 6.65 -15.01 7.86
N ALA A 46 7.14 -16.05 7.21
CA ALA A 46 8.54 -16.16 6.83
C ALA A 46 8.92 -15.05 5.84
N ARG A 47 9.70 -14.11 6.30
CA ARG A 47 10.23 -13.00 5.49
C ARG A 47 11.42 -13.42 4.63
N PHE A 48 12.07 -14.54 4.98
CA PHE A 48 13.33 -15.06 4.40
C PHE A 48 14.49 -14.07 4.51
N VAL A 49 14.36 -13.06 5.34
CA VAL A 49 15.36 -12.06 5.67
C VAL A 49 15.34 -11.83 7.17
N ASP A 50 16.48 -11.96 7.81
CA ASP A 50 16.66 -11.74 9.25
C ASP A 50 16.53 -10.23 9.54
N GLU A 51 15.50 -9.86 10.29
CA GLU A 51 15.17 -8.47 10.63
C GLU A 51 16.27 -7.81 11.48
N THR A 52 16.98 -8.60 12.29
CA THR A 52 18.03 -8.09 13.19
C THR A 52 19.34 -7.80 12.47
N LYS A 53 19.55 -8.41 11.30
CA LYS A 53 20.77 -8.26 10.50
C LYS A 53 20.59 -7.33 9.30
N CYS A 54 19.38 -7.22 8.78
CA CYS A 54 19.11 -6.46 7.56
C CYS A 54 19.26 -4.96 7.79
N THR A 55 20.15 -4.32 7.06
CA THR A 55 20.41 -2.87 7.14
C THR A 55 19.55 -2.04 6.16
N GLY A 56 18.69 -2.66 5.35
CA GLY A 56 17.88 -1.96 4.34
C GLY A 56 18.68 -1.37 3.18
N CYS A 57 19.89 -1.82 2.91
CA CYS A 57 20.80 -1.26 1.88
C CYS A 57 20.36 -1.43 0.43
N LYS A 58 19.32 -2.26 0.16
CA LYS A 58 18.69 -2.50 -1.15
C LYS A 58 19.54 -3.21 -2.21
N ILE A 59 20.80 -3.54 -1.96
CA ILE A 59 21.70 -4.24 -2.92
C ILE A 59 21.07 -5.53 -3.43
N CYS A 60 20.40 -6.29 -2.55
CA CYS A 60 19.71 -7.53 -2.91
C CYS A 60 18.57 -7.31 -3.92
N MET A 61 17.89 -6.16 -3.85
CA MET A 61 16.82 -5.77 -4.79
C MET A 61 17.41 -5.44 -6.17
N GLU A 62 18.48 -4.66 -6.21
CA GLU A 62 19.16 -4.28 -7.46
C GLU A 62 19.69 -5.49 -8.23
N LYS A 63 20.28 -6.45 -7.51
CA LYS A 63 20.88 -7.67 -8.07
C LYS A 63 19.89 -8.78 -8.38
N CYS A 64 18.63 -8.66 -7.93
CA CYS A 64 17.63 -9.70 -8.15
C CYS A 64 17.26 -9.83 -9.64
N PRO A 65 17.38 -11.03 -10.23
CA PRO A 65 17.03 -11.23 -11.64
C PRO A 65 15.51 -11.33 -11.88
N SER A 66 14.74 -11.67 -10.84
CA SER A 66 13.27 -11.76 -10.92
C SER A 66 12.64 -10.39 -10.71
N LYS A 67 12.19 -9.73 -11.79
CA LYS A 67 11.65 -8.37 -11.82
C LYS A 67 10.21 -8.32 -12.33
N LYS A 68 9.48 -9.42 -12.25
CA LYS A 68 8.12 -9.55 -12.80
C LYS A 68 7.00 -9.55 -11.74
N GLY A 69 7.34 -9.39 -10.45
CA GLY A 69 6.34 -9.30 -9.40
C GLY A 69 5.54 -8.00 -9.53
N LEU A 70 4.24 -8.07 -9.37
CA LEU A 70 3.40 -6.88 -9.30
C LEU A 70 3.72 -6.10 -8.03
N ASN A 71 3.72 -4.78 -8.13
CA ASN A 71 3.96 -3.91 -6.99
C ASN A 71 2.62 -3.49 -6.38
N GLU A 72 2.17 -4.24 -5.41
CA GLU A 72 0.86 -4.05 -4.75
C GLU A 72 0.77 -2.68 -4.08
N PHE A 73 1.87 -2.19 -3.52
CA PHE A 73 1.91 -0.86 -2.89
C PHE A 73 1.70 0.27 -3.91
N ASN A 74 2.16 0.08 -5.14
CA ASN A 74 1.92 1.00 -6.24
C ASN A 74 0.66 0.65 -7.05
N MET A 75 -0.30 -0.06 -6.46
CA MET A 75 -1.55 -0.46 -7.15
C MET A 75 -1.29 -1.22 -8.45
N ASN A 76 -0.22 -1.99 -8.51
CA ASN A 76 0.24 -2.75 -9.68
C ASN A 76 0.61 -1.90 -10.92
N LEU A 77 0.79 -0.61 -10.77
CA LEU A 77 1.20 0.30 -11.86
C LEU A 77 2.62 0.05 -12.35
N ASN A 78 3.44 -0.63 -11.59
CA ASN A 78 4.77 -1.09 -11.99
C ASN A 78 5.10 -2.45 -11.39
N ASN A 79 6.22 -3.02 -11.84
CA ASN A 79 6.72 -4.27 -11.31
C ASN A 79 7.73 -4.04 -10.18
N ARG A 80 7.86 -5.05 -9.31
CA ARG A 80 8.89 -5.14 -8.29
C ARG A 80 9.72 -6.42 -8.43
N THR A 81 10.86 -6.45 -7.79
CA THR A 81 11.70 -7.64 -7.69
C THR A 81 11.13 -8.66 -6.70
N ALA A 82 11.54 -9.92 -6.79
CA ALA A 82 11.11 -10.97 -5.86
C ALA A 82 11.60 -10.73 -4.42
N ILE A 83 12.72 -10.04 -4.23
CA ILE A 83 13.13 -9.51 -2.92
C ILE A 83 12.94 -8.00 -2.95
N TYR A 84 12.21 -7.46 -2.00
CA TYR A 84 11.80 -6.05 -2.03
C TYR A 84 11.58 -5.50 -0.62
N ILE A 85 11.62 -4.19 -0.49
CA ILE A 85 11.09 -3.46 0.67
C ILE A 85 9.72 -2.95 0.24
N PRO A 86 8.66 -3.15 1.02
CA PRO A 86 7.26 -2.87 0.58
C PRO A 86 7.05 -1.45 0.07
N PHE A 87 7.65 -0.46 0.72
CA PHE A 87 7.64 0.94 0.31
C PHE A 87 8.84 1.69 0.90
N ALA A 88 9.17 2.85 0.34
CA ALA A 88 10.42 3.56 0.66
C ALA A 88 10.59 3.92 2.14
N GLN A 89 9.48 4.20 2.85
CA GLN A 89 9.43 4.59 4.26
C GLN A 89 8.99 3.44 5.18
N ALA A 90 9.09 2.19 4.73
CA ALA A 90 8.67 1.03 5.52
C ALA A 90 9.39 0.96 6.87
N ILE A 91 8.64 0.66 7.92
CA ILE A 91 9.16 0.41 9.26
C ILE A 91 8.65 -0.97 9.73
N PRO A 92 9.56 -1.90 10.00
CA PRO A 92 11.02 -1.81 9.83
C PRO A 92 11.44 -1.71 8.36
N ASN A 93 12.57 -1.03 8.09
CA ASN A 93 13.15 -0.94 6.75
C ASN A 93 13.93 -2.22 6.39
N VAL A 94 13.22 -3.32 6.29
CA VAL A 94 13.76 -4.68 6.09
C VAL A 94 13.16 -5.27 4.83
N ALA A 95 14.00 -5.90 4.02
CA ALA A 95 13.53 -6.58 2.82
C ALA A 95 12.67 -7.82 3.17
N VAL A 96 11.84 -8.22 2.22
CA VAL A 96 11.07 -9.47 2.24
C VAL A 96 11.24 -10.18 0.91
N ILE A 97 11.24 -11.51 0.91
CA ILE A 97 11.28 -12.33 -0.31
C ILE A 97 9.87 -12.88 -0.56
N ASP A 98 9.33 -12.58 -1.73
CA ASP A 98 8.10 -13.17 -2.23
C ASP A 98 8.36 -14.60 -2.72
N PRO A 99 7.86 -15.65 -2.04
CA PRO A 99 8.13 -17.03 -2.43
C PRO A 99 7.53 -17.38 -3.80
N ALA A 100 6.42 -16.71 -4.18
CA ALA A 100 5.78 -16.94 -5.48
C ALA A 100 6.57 -16.37 -6.66
N GLN A 101 7.52 -15.44 -6.43
CA GLN A 101 8.36 -14.83 -7.46
C GLN A 101 9.83 -15.21 -7.35
N CYS A 102 10.25 -15.76 -6.22
CA CYS A 102 11.65 -16.08 -5.97
C CYS A 102 12.11 -17.36 -6.70
N ILE A 103 13.08 -17.25 -7.59
CA ILE A 103 13.64 -18.38 -8.33
C ILE A 103 14.27 -19.40 -7.36
N LYS A 104 14.97 -18.96 -6.31
CA LYS A 104 15.59 -19.86 -5.33
C LYS A 104 14.56 -20.70 -4.59
N LEU A 105 13.50 -20.08 -4.07
CA LEU A 105 12.45 -20.80 -3.34
C LEU A 105 11.62 -21.72 -4.24
N LYS A 106 11.47 -21.37 -5.53
CA LYS A 106 10.73 -22.20 -6.51
C LYS A 106 11.55 -23.35 -7.10
N THR A 107 12.82 -23.13 -7.38
CA THR A 107 13.63 -24.08 -8.20
C THR A 107 14.93 -24.53 -7.55
N GLY A 108 15.31 -23.94 -6.43
CA GLY A 108 16.59 -24.21 -5.78
C GLY A 108 17.82 -23.58 -6.45
N LYS A 109 17.72 -23.01 -7.65
CA LYS A 109 18.86 -22.69 -8.52
C LYS A 109 19.40 -21.26 -8.44
N CYS A 110 18.86 -20.38 -7.60
CA CYS A 110 19.35 -19.01 -7.44
C CYS A 110 19.89 -18.82 -6.00
N GLY A 111 20.61 -17.74 -5.77
CA GLY A 111 21.18 -17.40 -4.45
C GLY A 111 21.86 -16.03 -4.51
N ILE A 112 21.57 -15.24 -5.55
CA ILE A 112 22.26 -13.98 -5.83
C ILE A 112 22.10 -12.99 -4.66
N CYS A 113 20.89 -12.80 -4.13
CA CYS A 113 20.67 -11.89 -3.01
C CYS A 113 21.44 -12.32 -1.75
N GLN A 114 21.57 -13.61 -1.49
CA GLN A 114 22.38 -14.13 -0.37
C GLN A 114 23.89 -13.86 -0.60
N LYS A 115 24.37 -14.09 -1.82
CA LYS A 115 25.78 -13.86 -2.18
C LYS A 115 26.20 -12.39 -2.03
N PHE A 116 25.30 -11.44 -2.35
CA PHE A 116 25.58 -10.01 -2.29
C PHE A 116 25.14 -9.35 -0.97
N CYS A 117 24.60 -10.10 -0.01
CA CYS A 117 24.22 -9.58 1.28
C CYS A 117 25.39 -9.51 2.24
N GLY A 118 26.05 -8.36 2.34
CA GLY A 118 27.19 -8.16 3.25
C GLY A 118 26.85 -8.37 4.73
N ALA A 119 25.58 -8.17 5.11
CA ALA A 119 25.08 -8.39 6.49
C ALA A 119 24.71 -9.85 6.77
N GLY A 120 24.73 -10.75 5.75
CA GLY A 120 24.34 -12.15 5.92
C GLY A 120 22.89 -12.35 6.39
N ALA A 121 21.99 -11.43 6.03
CA ALA A 121 20.61 -11.44 6.53
C ALA A 121 19.69 -12.42 5.79
N ILE A 122 20.07 -13.00 4.66
CA ILE A 122 19.20 -13.87 3.85
C ILE A 122 19.16 -15.28 4.42
N ASN A 123 17.98 -15.78 4.75
CA ASN A 123 17.73 -17.11 5.26
C ASN A 123 16.54 -17.76 4.54
N TYR A 124 16.81 -18.63 3.58
CA TYR A 124 15.77 -19.34 2.81
C TYR A 124 15.06 -20.46 3.59
N GLU A 125 15.62 -20.88 4.73
CA GLU A 125 15.05 -21.94 5.58
C GLU A 125 14.06 -21.40 6.63
N MET A 126 13.82 -20.09 6.64
CA MET A 126 12.87 -19.45 7.56
C MET A 126 11.46 -20.00 7.32
N LYS A 127 10.74 -20.23 8.41
CA LYS A 127 9.35 -20.73 8.40
C LYS A 127 8.45 -19.73 9.10
N ASP A 128 7.15 -19.83 8.83
CA ASP A 128 6.13 -19.11 9.58
C ASP A 128 6.20 -19.50 11.06
N GLU A 129 6.06 -18.51 11.91
CA GLU A 129 6.01 -18.66 13.36
C GLU A 129 4.61 -18.35 13.86
N LEU A 130 4.06 -19.23 14.70
CA LEU A 130 2.79 -19.01 15.40
C LEU A 130 3.07 -18.49 16.80
N ILE A 131 2.60 -17.29 17.09
CA ILE A 131 2.77 -16.58 18.35
C ILE A 131 1.40 -16.50 19.01
N GLU A 132 1.30 -16.88 20.28
CA GLU A 132 0.09 -16.67 21.09
C GLU A 132 0.38 -15.63 22.16
N ARG A 133 -0.44 -14.58 22.26
CA ARG A 133 -0.32 -13.51 23.23
C ARG A 133 -1.64 -13.16 23.88
N GLN A 134 -1.56 -12.68 25.12
CA GLN A 134 -2.73 -12.18 25.86
C GLN A 134 -2.77 -10.66 25.87
N TYR A 135 -3.97 -10.11 25.67
CA TYR A 135 -4.21 -8.67 25.63
C TYR A 135 -5.48 -8.30 26.41
N GLY A 136 -5.47 -7.14 27.07
CA GLY A 136 -6.65 -6.63 27.78
C GLY A 136 -7.66 -5.98 26.85
N ALA A 137 -7.23 -5.41 25.73
CA ALA A 137 -8.08 -4.75 24.76
C ALA A 137 -7.54 -4.93 23.33
N ILE A 138 -8.42 -4.85 22.34
CA ILE A 138 -8.07 -4.90 20.92
C ILE A 138 -8.67 -3.68 20.23
N VAL A 139 -7.83 -2.93 19.51
CA VAL A 139 -8.24 -1.85 18.63
C VAL A 139 -8.17 -2.32 17.19
N VAL A 140 -9.30 -2.33 16.48
CA VAL A 140 -9.39 -2.74 15.09
C VAL A 140 -9.13 -1.52 14.19
N ALA A 141 -8.00 -1.54 13.48
CA ALA A 141 -7.57 -0.47 12.58
C ALA A 141 -7.05 -1.07 11.25
N THR A 142 -7.87 -1.89 10.60
CA THR A 142 -7.51 -2.72 9.44
C THR A 142 -7.50 -1.96 8.11
N GLY A 143 -7.74 -0.66 8.13
CA GLY A 143 -7.80 0.17 6.93
C GLY A 143 -9.08 -0.06 6.13
N PHE A 144 -9.01 0.14 4.81
CA PHE A 144 -10.14 -0.07 3.90
C PHE A 144 -9.71 -0.88 2.68
N LYS A 145 -10.66 -1.51 2.04
CA LYS A 145 -10.50 -2.18 0.76
C LYS A 145 -11.30 -1.41 -0.29
N PRO A 146 -10.71 -1.03 -1.43
CA PRO A 146 -11.45 -0.47 -2.55
C PRO A 146 -12.55 -1.43 -3.01
N ILE A 147 -13.64 -0.87 -3.52
CA ILE A 147 -14.69 -1.68 -4.14
C ILE A 147 -14.16 -2.30 -5.44
N ALA A 148 -14.65 -3.50 -5.77
CA ALA A 148 -14.37 -4.10 -7.07
C ALA A 148 -15.08 -3.29 -8.18
N LEU A 149 -14.31 -2.82 -9.17
CA LEU A 149 -14.83 -1.93 -10.21
C LEU A 149 -15.51 -2.67 -11.37
N ASP A 150 -15.43 -3.99 -11.40
CA ASP A 150 -16.05 -4.83 -12.42
C ASP A 150 -17.59 -4.67 -12.49
N ALA A 151 -18.21 -4.24 -11.40
CA ALA A 151 -19.63 -3.96 -11.33
C ALA A 151 -20.01 -2.54 -11.85
N PHE A 152 -19.02 -1.72 -12.22
CA PHE A 152 -19.18 -0.30 -12.61
C PHE A 152 -18.54 -0.03 -13.97
N ASN A 153 -18.86 -0.91 -14.96
CA ASN A 153 -18.28 -0.85 -16.31
C ASN A 153 -18.66 0.42 -17.09
N GLU A 154 -19.73 1.11 -16.70
CA GLU A 154 -20.15 2.38 -17.28
C GLU A 154 -19.09 3.48 -17.19
N TYR A 155 -18.15 3.38 -16.25
CA TYR A 155 -17.04 4.33 -16.14
C TYR A 155 -15.81 3.94 -16.98
N GLY A 156 -15.81 2.77 -17.62
CA GLY A 156 -14.77 2.33 -18.56
C GLY A 156 -13.42 1.99 -17.93
N TYR A 157 -13.37 1.66 -16.64
CA TYR A 157 -12.11 1.35 -15.94
C TYR A 157 -11.35 0.17 -16.57
N SER A 158 -12.06 -0.89 -16.96
CA SER A 158 -11.46 -2.08 -17.57
C SER A 158 -11.01 -1.86 -19.02
N ASP A 159 -11.62 -0.92 -19.72
CA ASP A 159 -11.45 -0.74 -21.16
C ASP A 159 -10.54 0.43 -21.53
N ASN A 160 -10.41 1.40 -20.63
CA ASN A 160 -9.63 2.61 -20.86
C ASN A 160 -8.55 2.78 -19.80
N LYS A 161 -7.29 2.71 -20.23
CA LYS A 161 -6.12 2.85 -19.34
C LYS A 161 -6.04 4.21 -18.64
N ASP A 162 -6.66 5.25 -19.15
CA ASP A 162 -6.66 6.58 -18.56
C ASP A 162 -7.78 6.77 -17.52
N VAL A 163 -8.64 5.79 -17.33
CA VAL A 163 -9.58 5.71 -16.22
C VAL A 163 -8.87 4.99 -15.08
N ILE A 164 -8.58 5.71 -14.02
CA ILE A 164 -7.79 5.22 -12.88
C ILE A 164 -8.51 5.46 -11.55
N THR A 165 -8.18 4.68 -10.56
CA THR A 165 -8.67 4.88 -9.19
C THR A 165 -7.94 6.02 -8.49
N SER A 166 -8.51 6.54 -7.41
CA SER A 166 -7.87 7.55 -6.57
C SER A 166 -6.56 7.06 -5.93
N LEU A 167 -6.45 5.76 -5.62
CA LEU A 167 -5.22 5.20 -5.09
C LEU A 167 -4.13 5.11 -6.15
N GLU A 168 -4.47 4.78 -7.39
CA GLU A 168 -3.54 4.82 -8.51
C GLU A 168 -3.05 6.25 -8.75
N LEU A 169 -3.96 7.23 -8.74
CA LEU A 169 -3.59 8.65 -8.84
C LEU A 169 -2.66 9.08 -7.70
N GLU A 170 -2.96 8.68 -6.46
CA GLU A 170 -2.10 8.95 -5.29
C GLU A 170 -0.68 8.40 -5.51
N ARG A 171 -0.56 7.21 -6.10
CA ARG A 171 0.76 6.62 -6.39
C ARG A 171 1.47 7.31 -7.54
N LEU A 172 0.78 7.71 -8.61
CA LEU A 172 1.36 8.47 -9.71
C LEU A 172 1.86 9.85 -9.26
N MET A 173 1.13 10.51 -8.36
CA MET A 173 1.52 11.84 -7.87
C MET A 173 2.57 11.82 -6.75
N ASN A 174 2.89 10.65 -6.20
CA ASN A 174 3.86 10.52 -5.11
C ASN A 174 5.29 10.46 -5.66
N ALA A 175 6.22 11.21 -5.04
CA ALA A 175 7.64 11.23 -5.43
C ALA A 175 8.32 9.84 -5.37
N ALA A 176 7.85 8.94 -4.49
CA ALA A 176 8.31 7.55 -4.41
C ALA A 176 7.42 6.59 -5.22
N GLY A 177 6.54 7.10 -6.06
CA GLY A 177 5.65 6.34 -6.92
C GLY A 177 6.31 5.91 -8.25
N PRO A 178 5.56 5.21 -9.11
CA PRO A 178 6.10 4.61 -10.33
C PRO A 178 6.61 5.63 -11.35
N THR A 179 6.11 6.86 -11.31
CA THR A 179 6.48 7.96 -12.21
C THR A 179 7.30 9.07 -11.52
N ASN A 180 7.84 8.80 -10.32
CA ASN A 180 8.56 9.78 -9.51
C ASN A 180 7.75 11.07 -9.26
N GLY A 181 6.44 10.91 -9.11
CA GLY A 181 5.51 12.01 -8.84
C GLY A 181 5.13 12.85 -10.06
N VAL A 182 5.52 12.45 -11.26
CA VAL A 182 5.09 13.10 -12.50
C VAL A 182 3.76 12.49 -12.95
N LEU A 183 2.71 13.30 -13.06
CA LEU A 183 1.41 12.84 -13.50
C LEU A 183 1.43 12.64 -15.03
N LEU A 184 1.37 11.38 -15.44
CA LEU A 184 1.34 10.96 -16.83
C LEU A 184 0.12 10.10 -17.10
N ARG A 185 -0.43 10.21 -18.29
CA ARG A 185 -1.50 9.32 -18.78
C ARG A 185 -0.94 7.91 -18.96
N PRO A 186 -1.57 6.89 -18.39
CA PRO A 186 -1.12 5.50 -18.55
C PRO A 186 -1.12 4.99 -19.99
N SER A 187 -1.96 5.59 -20.86
CA SER A 187 -2.11 5.16 -22.25
C SER A 187 -0.92 5.54 -23.14
N ASP A 188 -0.37 6.74 -22.99
CA ASP A 188 0.61 7.32 -23.93
C ASP A 188 1.81 8.03 -23.24
N GLY A 189 1.80 8.13 -21.91
CA GLY A 189 2.89 8.77 -21.15
C GLY A 189 2.94 10.30 -21.30
N THR A 190 1.90 10.94 -21.80
CA THR A 190 1.80 12.40 -21.90
C THR A 190 1.16 13.02 -20.66
N HIS A 191 1.32 14.33 -20.46
CA HIS A 191 0.62 15.04 -19.39
C HIS A 191 -0.87 15.22 -19.74
N PRO A 192 -1.79 14.89 -18.80
CA PRO A 192 -3.20 15.14 -19.01
C PRO A 192 -3.49 16.65 -18.99
N LYS A 193 -4.27 17.14 -19.97
CA LYS A 193 -4.74 18.53 -20.00
C LYS A 193 -6.04 18.72 -19.23
N VAL A 194 -6.87 17.69 -19.19
CA VAL A 194 -8.15 17.68 -18.49
C VAL A 194 -8.22 16.46 -17.59
N ILE A 195 -8.52 16.67 -16.33
CA ILE A 195 -8.66 15.62 -15.32
C ILE A 195 -10.07 15.70 -14.73
N THR A 196 -10.76 14.58 -14.76
CA THR A 196 -12.13 14.50 -14.24
C THR A 196 -12.20 13.53 -13.06
N PHE A 197 -12.76 14.01 -11.96
CA PHE A 197 -13.07 13.19 -10.80
C PHE A 197 -14.55 12.83 -10.76
N ILE A 198 -14.87 11.55 -10.63
CA ILE A 198 -16.23 11.05 -10.42
C ILE A 198 -16.33 10.54 -8.99
N GLN A 199 -17.14 11.22 -8.19
CA GLN A 199 -17.33 10.90 -6.77
C GLN A 199 -18.36 9.79 -6.58
N CYS A 200 -18.34 9.20 -5.39
CA CYS A 200 -19.35 8.25 -4.92
C CYS A 200 -19.47 6.94 -5.73
N VAL A 201 -18.51 6.61 -6.61
CA VAL A 201 -18.54 5.33 -7.32
C VAL A 201 -18.57 4.18 -6.33
N GLY A 202 -19.63 3.37 -6.35
CA GLY A 202 -19.85 2.28 -5.41
C GLY A 202 -20.19 2.66 -3.96
N SER A 203 -20.33 3.97 -3.68
CA SER A 203 -20.82 4.51 -2.41
C SER A 203 -22.14 5.27 -2.64
N ARG A 204 -23.05 5.24 -1.63
CA ARG A 204 -24.39 5.82 -1.74
C ARG A 204 -25.19 5.21 -2.89
N ASP A 205 -24.89 3.98 -3.20
CA ASP A 205 -25.46 3.21 -4.28
C ASP A 205 -26.51 2.24 -3.74
N THR A 206 -27.71 2.35 -4.25
CA THR A 206 -28.87 1.49 -3.89
C THR A 206 -29.15 0.42 -4.96
N SER A 207 -28.33 0.34 -6.01
CA SER A 207 -28.50 -0.67 -7.08
C SER A 207 -28.24 -2.11 -6.63
N GLY A 208 -27.55 -2.29 -5.50
CA GLY A 208 -27.09 -3.59 -5.00
C GLY A 208 -25.65 -3.94 -5.42
N CYS A 209 -25.06 -3.22 -6.37
CA CYS A 209 -23.66 -3.41 -6.78
C CYS A 209 -22.69 -2.74 -5.80
N GLY A 210 -23.06 -1.60 -5.24
CA GLY A 210 -22.29 -0.82 -4.28
C GLY A 210 -22.77 -0.92 -2.84
N LYS A 211 -22.49 0.12 -2.07
CA LYS A 211 -22.90 0.28 -0.68
C LYS A 211 -23.84 1.48 -0.52
N PRO A 212 -24.96 1.36 0.23
CA PRO A 212 -25.95 2.44 0.36
C PRO A 212 -25.47 3.63 1.19
N TYR A 213 -24.31 3.54 1.85
CA TYR A 213 -23.75 4.57 2.72
C TYR A 213 -22.55 5.27 2.09
N CYS A 214 -22.22 6.46 2.61
CA CYS A 214 -21.05 7.23 2.22
C CYS A 214 -19.78 6.63 2.83
N SER A 215 -18.73 6.47 2.03
CA SER A 215 -17.40 6.02 2.48
C SER A 215 -16.66 7.06 3.34
N LYS A 216 -17.09 8.34 3.31
CA LYS A 216 -16.50 9.48 4.04
C LYS A 216 -15.04 9.79 3.71
N ILE A 217 -14.54 9.38 2.55
CA ILE A 217 -13.14 9.60 2.16
C ILE A 217 -12.97 10.30 0.82
N CYS A 218 -13.87 10.06 -0.16
CA CYS A 218 -13.64 10.51 -1.53
C CYS A 218 -13.58 12.04 -1.67
N CYS A 219 -14.44 12.80 -1.00
CA CYS A 219 -14.42 14.25 -1.08
C CYS A 219 -13.07 14.83 -0.59
N MET A 220 -12.55 14.32 0.52
CA MET A 220 -11.30 14.79 1.10
C MET A 220 -10.10 14.51 0.20
N TYR A 221 -9.94 13.28 -0.32
CA TYR A 221 -8.80 12.99 -1.17
C TYR A 221 -8.92 13.70 -2.54
N THR A 222 -10.13 13.88 -3.06
CA THR A 222 -10.32 14.61 -4.31
C THR A 222 -9.97 16.08 -4.17
N ALA A 223 -10.39 16.73 -3.08
CA ALA A 223 -9.99 18.11 -2.79
C ALA A 223 -8.46 18.24 -2.73
N LYS A 224 -7.78 17.33 -2.01
CA LYS A 224 -6.32 17.28 -1.95
C LYS A 224 -5.70 17.09 -3.35
N HIS A 225 -6.15 16.11 -4.11
CA HIS A 225 -5.60 15.84 -5.44
C HIS A 225 -5.82 17.01 -6.41
N ALA A 226 -7.02 17.59 -6.41
CA ALA A 226 -7.33 18.75 -7.24
C ALA A 226 -6.42 19.95 -6.94
N MET A 227 -6.18 20.23 -5.66
CA MET A 227 -5.25 21.28 -5.23
C MET A 227 -3.82 21.00 -5.71
N LEU A 228 -3.31 19.79 -5.48
CA LEU A 228 -1.95 19.40 -5.88
C LEU A 228 -1.77 19.40 -7.41
N ILE A 229 -2.80 18.99 -8.16
CA ILE A 229 -2.78 19.06 -9.62
C ILE A 229 -2.71 20.50 -10.10
N ARG A 230 -3.55 21.37 -9.58
CA ARG A 230 -3.57 22.79 -9.95
C ARG A 230 -2.30 23.52 -9.57
N GLU A 231 -1.69 23.18 -8.44
CA GLU A 231 -0.39 23.73 -8.02
C GLU A 231 0.73 23.30 -8.97
N LYS A 232 0.78 22.00 -9.31
CA LYS A 232 1.87 21.42 -10.11
C LYS A 232 1.70 21.60 -11.61
N TYR A 233 0.45 21.65 -12.08
CA TYR A 233 0.06 21.76 -13.49
C TYR A 233 -0.98 22.87 -13.67
N PRO A 234 -0.56 24.17 -13.66
CA PRO A 234 -1.49 25.31 -13.70
C PRO A 234 -2.39 25.35 -14.94
N ASP A 235 -1.90 24.79 -16.06
CA ASP A 235 -2.62 24.74 -17.33
C ASP A 235 -3.64 23.56 -17.44
N ALA A 236 -3.63 22.65 -16.46
CA ALA A 236 -4.57 21.54 -16.45
C ALA A 236 -5.95 21.99 -15.94
N GLU A 237 -7.00 21.57 -16.65
CA GLU A 237 -8.37 21.73 -16.17
C GLU A 237 -8.76 20.58 -15.26
N VAL A 238 -9.45 20.89 -14.15
CA VAL A 238 -9.92 19.88 -13.19
C VAL A 238 -11.43 20.01 -13.02
N HIS A 239 -12.15 18.93 -13.32
CA HIS A 239 -13.58 18.81 -13.16
C HIS A 239 -13.93 17.80 -12.06
N VAL A 240 -14.92 18.09 -11.23
CA VAL A 240 -15.38 17.19 -10.17
C VAL A 240 -16.89 17.00 -10.29
N PHE A 241 -17.31 15.76 -10.56
CA PHE A 241 -18.72 15.35 -10.52
C PHE A 241 -19.06 14.75 -9.17
N TYR A 242 -20.02 15.31 -8.47
CA TYR A 242 -20.39 14.93 -7.10
C TYR A 242 -21.90 15.03 -6.85
N ILE A 243 -22.39 14.32 -5.85
CA ILE A 243 -23.78 14.41 -5.36
C ILE A 243 -23.88 15.54 -4.34
N ASP A 244 -23.02 15.52 -3.34
CA ASP A 244 -22.80 16.57 -2.35
C ASP A 244 -21.36 16.46 -1.82
N VAL A 245 -20.86 17.49 -1.17
CA VAL A 245 -19.52 17.50 -0.57
C VAL A 245 -19.63 17.13 0.90
N ARG A 246 -18.88 16.11 1.33
CA ARG A 246 -18.78 15.65 2.72
C ARG A 246 -17.34 15.60 3.17
N THR A 247 -17.00 16.50 4.06
CA THR A 247 -15.64 16.67 4.61
C THR A 247 -15.63 16.34 6.11
N PRO A 248 -15.87 15.07 6.50
CA PRO A 248 -15.95 14.72 7.91
C PRO A 248 -14.59 14.85 8.59
N GLY A 249 -14.58 15.53 9.71
CA GLY A 249 -13.37 15.71 10.52
C GLY A 249 -13.42 17.02 11.29
N LYS A 250 -12.67 17.08 12.39
CA LYS A 250 -12.58 18.31 13.18
C LYS A 250 -11.88 19.41 12.37
N ASN A 251 -12.50 20.59 12.24
CA ASN A 251 -12.00 21.77 11.52
C ASN A 251 -11.97 21.64 9.98
N TYR A 252 -12.82 20.78 9.40
CA TYR A 252 -12.99 20.68 7.94
C TYR A 252 -14.38 21.13 7.46
N ASP A 253 -15.16 21.75 8.30
CA ASP A 253 -16.52 22.26 8.01
C ASP A 253 -16.46 23.60 7.25
#